data_ec16b2e81791f5773929b0bb6c119324
#
_entry.id   ec16b2e81791f5773929b0bb6c119324
#
_cell.length_a   1.000
_cell.length_b   1.000
_cell.length_c   1.000
_cell.angle_alpha   90.00
_cell.angle_beta   90.00
_cell.angle_gamma   90.00
#
_symmetry.space_group_name_H-M   'P 1'
#
loop_
_entity.id
_entity.type
_entity.pdbx_description
1 polymer ?
#
loop_
_entity_poly.entity_id
_entity_poly.type
_entity_poly.pdbx_seq_one_letter_code
_entity_poly.pdbx_strand_id
1 'polypeptide(L)'
;MKNNYILSIDPGNIESAYCIIDKDTYTPIEFGKIDNHSMLIKLNELQYDKLIIEMIASYGMAVGASIFDTCVWIGRFIQKRKCPDYEYIYRREEKMNLCHSMKAKDSNIRQALIDRFAKFDFKNGKGTKKDKDFFYGFKKDVWSAYAVGITWLDKQKKN
;
A
#
# COMPACT_ATOMS: atom_id res chain seq x y z
N MET A 1 15.93 12.62 14.15
CA MET A 1 14.49 12.97 14.09
C MET A 1 13.67 11.76 13.68
N LYS A 2 12.55 11.55 14.34
CA LYS A 2 11.60 10.53 13.87
C LYS A 2 10.98 11.00 12.56
N ASN A 3 11.04 10.16 11.55
CA ASN A 3 10.29 10.40 10.33
C ASN A 3 8.79 10.21 10.63
N ASN A 4 7.96 11.02 10.02
CA ASN A 4 6.50 10.89 10.19
C ASN A 4 5.86 10.09 9.05
N TYR A 5 6.60 9.11 8.53
CA TYR A 5 6.19 8.35 7.34
C TYR A 5 6.12 6.86 7.60
N ILE A 6 5.17 6.23 6.95
CA ILE A 6 5.16 4.77 6.79
C ILE A 6 5.48 4.42 5.34
N LEU A 7 6.08 3.24 5.16
CA LEU A 7 6.22 2.60 3.86
C LEU A 7 5.22 1.46 3.78
N SER A 8 4.31 1.50 2.82
CA SER A 8 3.38 0.41 2.56
C SER A 8 3.72 -0.28 1.24
N ILE A 9 3.62 -1.61 1.22
CA ILE A 9 3.97 -2.44 0.05
C ILE A 9 2.83 -3.39 -0.28
N ASP A 10 2.47 -3.42 -1.56
CA ASP A 10 1.68 -4.48 -2.19
C ASP A 10 2.67 -5.41 -2.92
N PRO A 11 3.02 -6.56 -2.34
CA PRO A 11 4.07 -7.42 -2.88
C PRO A 11 3.59 -8.29 -4.03
N GLY A 12 4.49 -8.56 -4.96
CA GLY A 12 4.29 -9.52 -6.05
C GLY A 12 5.48 -10.44 -6.19
N ASN A 13 5.38 -11.41 -7.07
CA ASN A 13 6.44 -12.40 -7.28
C ASN A 13 7.62 -11.88 -8.13
N ILE A 14 7.40 -10.84 -8.93
CA ILE A 14 8.43 -10.23 -9.81
C ILE A 14 8.57 -8.74 -9.51
N GLU A 15 7.46 -8.04 -9.47
CA GLU A 15 7.37 -6.61 -9.18
C GLU A 15 6.50 -6.39 -7.95
N SER A 16 6.76 -5.29 -7.25
CA SER A 16 5.94 -4.86 -6.10
C SER A 16 5.64 -3.37 -6.21
N ALA A 17 4.48 -2.98 -5.71
CA ALA A 17 4.12 -1.57 -5.59
C ALA A 17 4.41 -1.07 -4.19
N TYR A 18 4.79 0.21 -4.06
CA TYR A 18 5.07 0.84 -2.78
C TYR A 18 4.50 2.24 -2.70
N CYS A 19 4.28 2.70 -1.49
CA CYS A 19 3.87 4.07 -1.21
C CYS A 19 4.44 4.53 0.13
N ILE A 20 5.12 5.68 0.13
CA ILE A 20 5.46 6.41 1.35
C ILE A 20 4.29 7.32 1.67
N ILE A 21 3.78 7.24 2.89
CA ILE A 21 2.57 7.96 3.32
C ILE A 21 2.88 8.76 4.59
N ASP A 22 2.50 10.03 4.59
CA ASP A 22 2.54 10.86 5.79
C ASP A 22 1.44 10.40 6.77
N LYS A 23 1.83 10.11 8.02
CA LYS A 23 0.93 9.55 9.04
C LYS A 23 -0.16 10.51 9.50
N ASP A 24 0.09 11.81 9.46
CA ASP A 24 -0.86 12.80 9.95
C ASP A 24 -1.84 13.24 8.86
N THR A 25 -1.33 13.45 7.66
CA THR A 25 -2.12 13.99 6.54
C THR A 25 -2.64 12.94 5.58
N TYR A 26 -2.13 11.70 5.66
CA TYR A 26 -2.40 10.59 4.74
C TYR A 26 -1.92 10.85 3.30
N THR A 27 -1.16 11.91 3.11
CA THR A 27 -0.65 12.30 1.80
C THR A 27 0.37 11.28 1.29
N PRO A 28 0.21 10.76 0.05
CA PRO A 28 1.24 9.96 -0.59
C PRO A 28 2.42 10.85 -1.01
N ILE A 29 3.63 10.51 -0.55
CA ILE A 29 4.83 11.32 -0.75
C ILE A 29 5.65 10.81 -1.93
N GLU A 30 5.91 9.51 -1.97
CA GLU A 30 6.63 8.84 -3.04
C GLU A 30 6.00 7.46 -3.25
N PHE A 31 5.85 7.06 -4.49
CA PHE A 31 5.19 5.80 -4.82
C PHE A 31 5.60 5.30 -6.20
N GLY A 32 5.41 4.02 -6.43
CA GLY A 32 5.67 3.41 -7.72
C GLY A 32 5.48 1.90 -7.70
N LYS A 33 5.69 1.30 -8.87
CA LYS A 33 5.76 -0.15 -9.03
C LYS A 33 7.11 -0.47 -9.68
N ILE A 34 7.91 -1.28 -9.02
CA ILE A 34 9.28 -1.60 -9.41
C ILE A 34 9.56 -3.09 -9.26
N ASP A 35 10.58 -3.58 -9.93
CA ASP A 35 11.02 -4.96 -9.75
C ASP A 35 11.52 -5.20 -8.32
N ASN A 36 11.43 -6.44 -7.86
CA ASN A 36 11.69 -6.78 -6.47
C ASN A 36 13.14 -6.58 -6.04
N HIS A 37 14.11 -6.71 -6.95
CA HIS A 37 15.51 -6.41 -6.64
C HIS A 37 15.71 -4.91 -6.40
N SER A 38 15.09 -4.07 -7.22
CA SER A 38 15.08 -2.61 -7.04
C SER A 38 14.38 -2.22 -5.74
N MET A 39 13.32 -2.95 -5.35
CA MET A 39 12.64 -2.73 -4.08
C MET A 39 13.59 -2.95 -2.89
N LEU A 40 14.45 -3.95 -2.92
CA LEU A 40 15.45 -4.17 -1.87
C LEU A 40 16.39 -2.96 -1.71
N ILE A 41 16.76 -2.32 -2.81
CA ILE A 41 17.56 -1.09 -2.79
C ILE A 41 16.76 0.08 -2.21
N LYS A 42 15.53 0.26 -2.69
CA LYS A 42 14.61 1.30 -2.22
C LYS A 42 14.37 1.25 -0.72
N LEU A 43 14.25 0.07 -0.14
CA LEU A 43 14.06 -0.10 1.31
C LEU A 43 15.17 0.54 2.14
N ASN A 44 16.40 0.65 1.60
CA ASN A 44 17.51 1.34 2.25
C ASN A 44 17.55 2.84 1.98
N GLU A 45 17.01 3.28 0.84
CA GLU A 45 17.07 4.68 0.41
C GLU A 45 15.93 5.52 0.99
N LEU A 46 14.74 4.93 1.10
CA LEU A 46 13.53 5.63 1.53
C LEU A 46 13.59 5.99 3.03
N GLN A 47 12.90 7.07 3.37
CA GLN A 47 12.76 7.51 4.76
C GLN A 47 11.37 7.09 5.28
N TYR A 48 11.36 6.23 6.29
CA TYR A 48 10.15 5.72 6.95
C TYR A 48 10.51 5.19 8.33
N ASP A 49 9.55 5.18 9.24
CA ASP A 49 9.75 4.63 10.59
C ASP A 49 8.97 3.33 10.84
N LYS A 50 8.11 2.94 9.91
CA LYS A 50 7.37 1.67 9.97
C LYS A 50 7.13 1.10 8.58
N LEU A 51 7.25 -0.22 8.47
CA LEU A 51 6.95 -0.97 7.25
C LEU A 51 5.61 -1.69 7.39
N ILE A 52 4.70 -1.49 6.45
CA ILE A 52 3.42 -2.20 6.37
C ILE A 52 3.39 -2.99 5.07
N ILE A 53 3.14 -4.30 5.16
CA ILE A 53 3.11 -5.16 3.98
C ILE A 53 1.78 -5.90 3.91
N GLU A 54 1.17 -5.94 2.72
CA GLU A 54 0.05 -6.83 2.50
C GLU A 54 0.53 -8.27 2.54
N MET A 55 -0.05 -9.06 3.44
CA MET A 55 0.24 -10.49 3.56
C MET A 55 -0.88 -11.30 2.93
N ILE A 56 -0.50 -12.42 2.34
CA ILE A 56 -1.40 -13.31 1.63
C ILE A 56 -2.04 -14.29 2.63
N ALA A 57 -3.34 -14.53 2.46
CA ALA A 57 -4.05 -15.58 3.18
C ALA A 57 -4.77 -16.48 2.19
N SER A 58 -4.60 -17.79 2.34
CA SER A 58 -5.22 -18.78 1.46
C SER A 58 -6.66 -19.13 1.82
N TYR A 59 -7.03 -18.94 3.09
CA TYR A 59 -8.33 -19.34 3.66
C TYR A 59 -8.69 -20.80 3.34
N GLY A 60 -7.65 -21.68 3.33
CA GLY A 60 -7.81 -23.11 3.03
C GLY A 60 -7.88 -23.44 1.54
N MET A 61 -7.80 -22.44 0.64
CA MET A 61 -7.75 -22.71 -0.80
C MET A 61 -6.33 -23.01 -1.27
N ALA A 62 -6.22 -23.80 -2.34
CA ALA A 62 -4.94 -24.10 -2.96
C ALA A 62 -4.30 -22.83 -3.53
N VAL A 63 -2.98 -22.70 -3.40
CA VAL A 63 -2.21 -21.56 -3.91
C VAL A 63 -1.15 -22.06 -4.89
N GLY A 64 -0.88 -21.26 -5.92
CA GLY A 64 0.12 -21.59 -6.95
C GLY A 64 1.54 -21.13 -6.59
N ALA A 65 2.50 -21.50 -7.46
CA ALA A 65 3.91 -21.20 -7.27
C ALA A 65 4.20 -19.69 -7.11
N SER A 66 3.50 -18.84 -7.85
CA SER A 66 3.69 -17.38 -7.76
C SER A 66 3.37 -16.83 -6.37
N ILE A 67 2.44 -17.45 -5.65
CA ILE A 67 2.10 -17.07 -4.27
C ILE A 67 3.26 -17.42 -3.33
N PHE A 68 3.86 -18.60 -3.47
CA PHE A 68 5.04 -18.98 -2.68
C PHE A 68 6.21 -18.04 -2.93
N ASP A 69 6.47 -17.69 -4.18
CA ASP A 69 7.52 -16.73 -4.55
C ASP A 69 7.26 -15.35 -3.93
N THR A 70 6.01 -14.89 -3.95
CA THR A 70 5.62 -13.63 -3.30
C THR A 70 5.89 -13.68 -1.79
N CYS A 71 5.57 -14.78 -1.12
CA CYS A 71 5.86 -14.94 0.32
C CYS A 71 7.35 -14.88 0.63
N VAL A 72 8.19 -15.47 -0.24
CA VAL A 72 9.66 -15.37 -0.11
C VAL A 72 10.10 -13.91 -0.21
N TRP A 73 9.57 -13.15 -1.16
CA TRP A 73 9.90 -11.72 -1.30
C TRP A 73 9.42 -10.90 -0.10
N ILE A 74 8.25 -11.19 0.43
CA ILE A 74 7.76 -10.55 1.67
C ILE A 74 8.80 -10.71 2.79
N GLY A 75 9.30 -11.92 3.00
CA GLY A 75 10.33 -12.18 4.00
C GLY A 75 11.62 -11.43 3.74
N ARG A 76 12.05 -11.36 2.47
CA ARG A 76 13.26 -10.61 2.08
C ARG A 76 13.10 -9.10 2.31
N PHE A 77 11.95 -8.53 2.01
CA PHE A 77 11.65 -7.11 2.27
C PHE A 77 11.68 -6.82 3.77
N ILE A 78 11.05 -7.68 4.58
CA ILE A 78 11.05 -7.55 6.04
C ILE A 78 12.49 -7.58 6.58
N GLN A 79 13.30 -8.51 6.13
CA GLN A 79 14.70 -8.62 6.55
C GLN A 79 15.54 -7.40 6.16
N LYS A 80 15.23 -6.78 5.03
CA LYS A 80 15.98 -5.63 4.50
C LYS A 80 15.55 -4.28 5.06
N ARG A 81 14.44 -4.21 5.78
CA ARG A 81 13.91 -2.95 6.30
C ARG A 81 14.90 -2.24 7.23
N LYS A 82 14.86 -0.91 7.25
CA LYS A 82 15.68 -0.09 8.15
C LYS A 82 15.00 0.23 9.47
N CYS A 83 13.66 0.20 9.50
CA CYS A 83 12.91 0.49 10.71
C CYS A 83 12.85 -0.72 11.65
N PRO A 84 12.66 -0.52 12.96
CA PRO A 84 12.62 -1.64 13.92
C PRO A 84 11.39 -2.53 13.73
N ASP A 85 10.26 -1.96 13.35
CA ASP A 85 8.98 -2.65 13.34
C ASP A 85 8.39 -2.81 11.94
N TYR A 86 7.61 -3.87 11.79
CA TYR A 86 6.76 -4.08 10.62
C TYR A 86 5.42 -4.67 11.06
N GLU A 87 4.38 -4.52 10.22
CA GLU A 87 3.10 -5.17 10.42
C GLU A 87 2.51 -5.65 9.11
N TYR A 88 1.67 -6.67 9.19
CA TYR A 88 0.90 -7.18 8.07
C TYR A 88 -0.49 -6.54 8.03
N ILE A 89 -0.98 -6.31 6.81
CA ILE A 89 -2.37 -6.04 6.53
C ILE A 89 -2.84 -7.10 5.53
N TYR A 90 -4.03 -7.63 5.73
CA TYR A 90 -4.62 -8.61 4.82
C TYR A 90 -5.65 -7.93 3.94
N ARG A 91 -5.84 -8.45 2.73
CA ARG A 91 -6.81 -7.93 1.76
C ARG A 91 -8.22 -7.79 2.35
N ARG A 92 -8.60 -8.72 3.17
CA ARG A 92 -9.85 -8.73 3.92
C ARG A 92 -10.01 -7.48 4.79
N GLU A 93 -8.95 -7.05 5.46
CA GLU A 93 -8.97 -5.85 6.31
C GLU A 93 -9.16 -4.59 5.48
N GLU A 94 -8.52 -4.50 4.31
CA GLU A 94 -8.70 -3.38 3.39
C GLU A 94 -10.14 -3.28 2.91
N LYS A 95 -10.73 -4.39 2.49
CA LYS A 95 -12.12 -4.46 2.03
C LYS A 95 -13.09 -4.01 3.11
N MET A 96 -12.92 -4.51 4.33
CA MET A 96 -13.80 -4.15 5.44
C MET A 96 -13.61 -2.71 5.90
N ASN A 97 -12.36 -2.23 5.97
CA ASN A 97 -12.07 -0.87 6.39
C ASN A 97 -12.58 0.18 5.39
N LEU A 98 -12.31 -0.03 4.10
CA LEU A 98 -12.58 0.97 3.07
C LEU A 98 -13.97 0.87 2.46
N CYS A 99 -14.51 -0.35 2.33
CA CYS A 99 -15.78 -0.59 1.62
C CYS A 99 -16.86 -1.21 2.50
N HIS A 100 -16.56 -1.59 3.74
CA HIS A 100 -17.48 -2.25 4.67
C HIS A 100 -18.11 -3.52 4.10
N SER A 101 -17.43 -4.20 3.17
CA SER A 101 -17.93 -5.40 2.51
C SER A 101 -16.79 -6.33 2.09
N MET A 102 -16.89 -7.59 2.45
CA MET A 102 -15.99 -8.65 2.00
C MET A 102 -16.09 -8.93 0.51
N LYS A 103 -17.18 -8.51 -0.13
CA LYS A 103 -17.42 -8.68 -1.57
C LYS A 103 -16.81 -7.55 -2.41
N ALA A 104 -16.19 -6.55 -1.79
CA ALA A 104 -15.57 -5.44 -2.49
C ALA A 104 -14.49 -5.92 -3.47
N LYS A 105 -14.46 -5.28 -4.63
CA LYS A 105 -13.44 -5.49 -5.66
C LYS A 105 -12.42 -4.36 -5.61
N ASP A 106 -11.33 -4.49 -6.36
CA ASP A 106 -10.29 -3.45 -6.44
C ASP A 106 -10.84 -2.10 -6.90
N SER A 107 -11.81 -2.13 -7.83
CA SER A 107 -12.49 -0.91 -8.29
C SER A 107 -13.27 -0.22 -7.17
N ASN A 108 -13.88 -0.99 -6.27
CA ASN A 108 -14.60 -0.44 -5.12
C ASN A 108 -13.64 0.18 -4.11
N ILE A 109 -12.51 -0.46 -3.84
CA ILE A 109 -11.47 0.08 -2.95
C ILE A 109 -10.92 1.39 -3.52
N ARG A 110 -10.60 1.41 -4.81
CA ARG A 110 -10.14 2.63 -5.47
C ARG A 110 -11.16 3.76 -5.36
N GLN A 111 -12.42 3.49 -5.66
CA GLN A 111 -13.46 4.50 -5.58
C GLN A 111 -13.67 5.01 -4.15
N ALA A 112 -13.60 4.14 -3.15
CA ALA A 112 -13.68 4.55 -1.75
C ALA A 112 -12.55 5.50 -1.37
N LEU A 113 -11.34 5.27 -1.85
CA LEU A 113 -10.19 6.15 -1.64
C LEU A 113 -10.38 7.50 -2.35
N ILE A 114 -10.87 7.49 -3.59
CA ILE A 114 -11.15 8.70 -4.36
C ILE A 114 -12.22 9.54 -3.66
N ASP A 115 -13.31 8.93 -3.24
CA ASP A 115 -14.41 9.62 -2.55
C ASP A 115 -13.94 10.26 -1.24
N ARG A 116 -12.97 9.63 -0.57
CA ARG A 116 -12.47 10.11 0.72
C ARG A 116 -11.43 11.24 0.58
N PHE A 117 -10.54 11.18 -0.39
CA PHE A 117 -9.36 12.05 -0.45
C PHE A 117 -9.30 13.00 -1.65
N ALA A 118 -9.97 12.71 -2.75
CA ALA A 118 -9.95 13.58 -3.92
C ALA A 118 -10.61 14.92 -3.61
N LYS A 119 -10.01 15.99 -4.10
CA LYS A 119 -10.48 17.37 -3.84
C LYS A 119 -11.49 17.84 -4.87
N PHE A 120 -11.28 17.51 -6.15
CA PHE A 120 -12.13 18.01 -7.23
C PHE A 120 -12.40 16.98 -8.33
N ASP A 121 -11.54 16.00 -8.55
CA ASP A 121 -11.71 14.97 -9.57
C ASP A 121 -12.25 13.68 -8.95
N PHE A 122 -13.55 13.63 -8.73
CA PHE A 122 -14.20 12.50 -8.09
C PHE A 122 -14.34 11.26 -8.99
N LYS A 123 -13.93 11.36 -10.25
CA LYS A 123 -13.97 10.25 -11.20
C LYS A 123 -12.72 9.36 -11.11
N ASN A 124 -11.54 9.98 -11.11
CA ASN A 124 -10.28 9.23 -11.06
C ASN A 124 -9.33 9.69 -9.94
N GLY A 125 -9.61 10.80 -9.30
CA GLY A 125 -8.83 11.33 -8.18
C GLY A 125 -7.47 11.92 -8.55
N LYS A 126 -7.13 11.99 -9.82
CA LYS A 126 -5.78 12.37 -10.29
C LYS A 126 -5.65 13.83 -10.70
N GLY A 127 -6.71 14.41 -11.20
CA GLY A 127 -6.63 15.74 -11.81
C GLY A 127 -5.82 15.74 -13.09
N THR A 128 -5.17 16.88 -13.36
CA THR A 128 -4.34 17.09 -14.55
C THR A 128 -2.95 17.57 -14.15
N LYS A 129 -2.02 17.62 -15.09
CA LYS A 129 -0.66 18.14 -14.86
C LYS A 129 -0.68 19.59 -14.34
N LYS A 130 -1.63 20.40 -14.82
CA LYS A 130 -1.79 21.81 -14.42
C LYS A 130 -2.52 21.95 -13.09
N ASP A 131 -3.43 21.05 -12.80
CA ASP A 131 -4.26 21.08 -11.61
C ASP A 131 -4.34 19.66 -11.02
N LYS A 132 -3.34 19.33 -10.21
CA LYS A 132 -3.16 17.99 -9.66
C LYS A 132 -4.11 17.75 -8.49
N ASP A 133 -4.82 16.62 -8.51
CA ASP A 133 -5.58 16.16 -7.37
C ASP A 133 -4.73 15.21 -6.50
N PHE A 134 -5.32 14.74 -5.43
CA PHE A 134 -4.65 13.96 -4.38
C PHE A 134 -3.91 12.73 -4.91
N PHE A 135 -4.48 12.03 -5.89
CA PHE A 135 -3.91 10.79 -6.45
C PHE A 135 -3.18 11.02 -7.80
N TYR A 136 -2.72 12.24 -8.04
CA TYR A 136 -1.95 12.50 -9.26
C TYR A 136 -0.75 11.57 -9.36
N GLY A 137 -0.60 10.92 -10.52
CA GLY A 137 0.49 9.96 -10.77
C GLY A 137 0.20 8.52 -10.36
N PHE A 138 -0.91 8.23 -9.70
CA PHE A 138 -1.26 6.87 -9.31
C PHE A 138 -1.55 6.00 -10.54
N LYS A 139 -0.98 4.79 -10.55
CA LYS A 139 -1.17 3.79 -11.61
C LYS A 139 -1.23 2.40 -11.01
N LYS A 140 -2.02 1.51 -11.61
CA LYS A 140 -2.01 0.07 -11.32
C LYS A 140 -2.02 -0.24 -9.81
N ASP A 141 -1.07 -1.04 -9.36
CA ASP A 141 -1.00 -1.57 -8.00
C ASP A 141 -0.53 -0.54 -6.95
N VAL A 142 -0.16 0.68 -7.37
CA VAL A 142 0.09 1.78 -6.42
C VAL A 142 -1.16 2.05 -5.58
N TRP A 143 -2.35 1.93 -6.16
CA TRP A 143 -3.62 2.01 -5.44
C TRP A 143 -3.70 0.97 -4.32
N SER A 144 -3.28 -0.27 -4.62
CA SER A 144 -3.26 -1.36 -3.63
C SER A 144 -2.25 -1.08 -2.51
N ALA A 145 -1.05 -0.63 -2.85
CA ALA A 145 -0.04 -0.27 -1.85
C ALA A 145 -0.53 0.86 -0.93
N TYR A 146 -1.18 1.87 -1.48
CA TYR A 146 -1.78 2.97 -0.72
C TYR A 146 -2.90 2.45 0.22
N ALA A 147 -3.78 1.59 -0.30
CA ALA A 147 -4.86 1.00 0.49
C ALA A 147 -4.34 0.22 1.71
N VAL A 148 -3.24 -0.49 1.57
CA VAL A 148 -2.56 -1.18 2.68
C VAL A 148 -2.19 -0.19 3.78
N GLY A 149 -1.52 0.88 3.43
CA GLY A 149 -1.07 1.91 4.37
C GLY A 149 -2.24 2.63 5.06
N ILE A 150 -3.26 3.01 4.31
CA ILE A 150 -4.44 3.69 4.86
C ILE A 150 -5.20 2.79 5.83
N THR A 151 -5.34 1.51 5.51
CA THR A 151 -6.00 0.54 6.39
C THR A 151 -5.26 0.44 7.71
N TRP A 152 -3.93 0.36 7.69
CA TRP A 152 -3.14 0.35 8.91
C TRP A 152 -3.31 1.66 9.71
N LEU A 153 -3.21 2.82 9.07
CA LEU A 153 -3.38 4.12 9.72
C LEU A 153 -4.76 4.25 10.38
N ASP A 154 -5.81 3.82 9.70
CA ASP A 154 -7.17 3.84 10.26
C ASP A 154 -7.29 2.95 11.50
N LYS A 155 -6.62 1.79 11.50
CA LYS A 155 -6.61 0.90 12.67
C LYS A 155 -5.95 1.57 13.88
N GLN A 156 -4.89 2.34 13.67
CA GLN A 156 -4.21 3.04 14.77
C GLN A 156 -5.12 4.07 15.44
N LYS A 157 -5.98 4.75 14.69
CA LYS A 157 -6.91 5.74 15.22
C LYS A 157 -8.09 5.15 16.01
N LYS A 158 -8.40 3.87 15.79
CA LYS A 158 -9.47 3.16 16.50
C LYS A 158 -9.03 2.59 17.85
N ASN A 159 -7.74 2.56 18.09
CA ASN A 159 -7.12 1.99 19.31
C ASN A 159 -6.78 3.08 20.34
#